data_955f3ba71adf0b50bc3876f5ef75e5e6
#
_entry.id   955f3ba71adf0b50bc3876f5ef75e5e6
#
_cell.length_a   1.000
_cell.length_b   1.000
_cell.length_c   1.000
_cell.angle_alpha   90.00
_cell.angle_beta   90.00
_cell.angle_gamma   90.00
#
_symmetry.space_group_name_H-M   'P 1'
#
loop_
_entity.id
_entity.type
_entity.pdbx_description
1 polymer ?
#
loop_
_entity_poly.entity_id
_entity_poly.type
_entity_poly.pdbx_seq_one_letter_code
_entity_poly.pdbx_strand_id
1 'polypeptide(L)'
;MDTQSLFSLAGRTALVTGGSRGIGKMIATGFIAQGAKVYISSRKADVCEAVAEELGPNCIAVPQDISSVDGCKALAATMAEHESGVDILVNNAGAAWGESFETFPEAGWDKVMDLNVKSIFFLTQAMHGHLKAGASDEQPSKVINIASIDGLRLNPWETYSYQASKAAVINLT
;
A
#
# COMPACT_ATOMS: atom_id res chain seq x y z
N MET A 1 -21.39 25.55 0.03
CA MET A 1 -20.18 24.72 -0.02
C MET A 1 -20.53 23.50 -0.86
N ASP A 2 -19.84 23.31 -1.96
CA ASP A 2 -20.09 22.12 -2.80
C ASP A 2 -19.38 20.92 -2.17
N THR A 3 -20.18 19.99 -1.62
CA THR A 3 -19.66 18.80 -0.94
C THR A 3 -19.00 17.80 -1.92
N GLN A 4 -19.32 17.86 -3.22
CA GLN A 4 -18.69 17.01 -4.22
C GLN A 4 -17.23 17.44 -4.46
N SER A 5 -16.94 18.73 -4.44
CA SER A 5 -15.56 19.22 -4.61
C SER A 5 -14.66 18.92 -3.40
N LEU A 6 -15.25 18.78 -2.21
CA LEU A 6 -14.51 18.54 -0.95
C LEU A 6 -13.82 17.18 -0.90
N PHE A 7 -14.38 16.17 -1.56
CA PHE A 7 -13.87 14.80 -1.61
C PHE A 7 -13.32 14.42 -2.98
N SER A 8 -13.26 15.37 -3.91
CA SER A 8 -12.77 15.11 -5.26
C SER A 8 -11.27 14.79 -5.25
N LEU A 9 -10.92 13.73 -5.96
CA LEU A 9 -9.54 13.35 -6.27
C LEU A 9 -9.22 13.54 -7.76
N ALA A 10 -10.03 14.35 -8.46
CA ALA A 10 -9.81 14.62 -9.88
C ALA A 10 -8.41 15.21 -10.11
N GLY A 11 -7.68 14.63 -11.07
CA GLY A 11 -6.30 15.01 -11.38
C GLY A 11 -5.25 14.49 -10.39
N ARG A 12 -5.63 13.65 -9.41
CA ARG A 12 -4.70 13.02 -8.48
C ARG A 12 -4.25 11.67 -8.95
N THR A 13 -2.98 11.37 -8.70
CA THR A 13 -2.36 10.07 -8.93
C THR A 13 -2.14 9.35 -7.61
N ALA A 14 -2.64 8.12 -7.49
CA ALA A 14 -2.48 7.29 -6.31
C ALA A 14 -1.80 5.95 -6.64
N LEU A 15 -0.92 5.49 -5.74
CA LEU A 15 -0.38 4.12 -5.75
C LEU A 15 -0.94 3.36 -4.54
N VAL A 16 -1.59 2.22 -4.78
CA VAL A 16 -2.17 1.36 -3.74
C VAL A 16 -1.51 -0.02 -3.77
N THR A 17 -0.71 -0.34 -2.76
CA THR A 17 -0.11 -1.67 -2.63
C THR A 17 -1.11 -2.68 -2.09
N GLY A 18 -1.05 -3.93 -2.56
CA GLY A 18 -2.08 -4.94 -2.25
C GLY A 18 -3.45 -4.61 -2.84
N GLY A 19 -3.48 -3.84 -3.95
CA GLY A 19 -4.70 -3.31 -4.57
C GLY A 19 -5.55 -4.33 -5.32
N SER A 20 -5.09 -5.57 -5.49
CA SER A 20 -5.80 -6.58 -6.27
C SER A 20 -6.91 -7.32 -5.51
N ARG A 21 -7.11 -7.06 -4.22
CA ARG A 21 -8.17 -7.70 -3.42
C ARG A 21 -8.46 -6.94 -2.12
N GLY A 22 -9.59 -7.31 -1.46
CA GLY A 22 -9.93 -6.85 -0.10
C GLY A 22 -9.90 -5.34 0.05
N ILE A 23 -9.33 -4.86 1.15
CA ILE A 23 -9.29 -3.43 1.50
C ILE A 23 -8.57 -2.61 0.42
N GLY A 24 -7.44 -3.10 -0.12
CA GLY A 24 -6.71 -2.38 -1.16
C GLY A 24 -7.54 -2.16 -2.44
N LYS A 25 -8.29 -3.19 -2.88
CA LYS A 25 -9.22 -3.05 -4.02
C LYS A 25 -10.34 -2.06 -3.71
N MET A 26 -10.90 -2.10 -2.50
CA MET A 26 -11.95 -1.16 -2.07
C MET A 26 -11.44 0.29 -2.06
N ILE A 27 -10.21 0.52 -1.58
CA ILE A 27 -9.57 1.84 -1.61
C ILE A 27 -9.38 2.31 -3.06
N ALA A 28 -8.84 1.46 -3.94
CA ALA A 28 -8.66 1.78 -5.35
C ALA A 28 -10.00 2.14 -6.02
N THR A 29 -11.05 1.33 -5.79
CA THR A 29 -12.40 1.61 -6.30
C THR A 29 -12.92 2.97 -5.81
N GLY A 30 -12.77 3.26 -4.51
CA GLY A 30 -13.20 4.53 -3.94
C GLY A 30 -12.45 5.73 -4.52
N PHE A 31 -11.14 5.62 -4.72
CA PHE A 31 -10.32 6.68 -5.31
C PHE A 31 -10.69 6.94 -6.77
N ILE A 32 -10.90 5.88 -7.56
CA ILE A 32 -11.35 5.99 -8.95
C ILE A 32 -12.73 6.66 -9.02
N ALA A 33 -13.65 6.29 -8.16
CA ALA A 33 -14.99 6.90 -8.09
C ALA A 33 -14.93 8.40 -7.76
N GLN A 34 -13.87 8.87 -7.09
CA GLN A 34 -13.62 10.28 -6.80
C GLN A 34 -12.75 10.99 -7.87
N GLY A 35 -12.44 10.30 -8.98
CA GLY A 35 -11.76 10.88 -10.13
C GLY A 35 -10.24 10.74 -10.13
N ALA A 36 -9.65 9.97 -9.23
CA ALA A 36 -8.22 9.71 -9.24
C ALA A 36 -7.80 8.74 -10.35
N LYS A 37 -6.57 8.89 -10.84
CA LYS A 37 -5.83 7.85 -11.55
C LYS A 37 -5.13 6.97 -10.53
N VAL A 38 -5.40 5.66 -10.56
CA VAL A 38 -4.93 4.74 -9.53
C VAL A 38 -4.04 3.65 -10.11
N TYR A 39 -2.86 3.52 -9.56
CA TYR A 39 -1.96 2.41 -9.79
C TYR A 39 -2.16 1.38 -8.68
N ILE A 40 -2.40 0.13 -9.05
CA ILE A 40 -2.49 -0.98 -8.09
C ILE A 40 -1.30 -1.91 -8.25
N SER A 41 -0.71 -2.32 -7.13
CA SER A 41 0.41 -3.26 -7.11
C SER A 41 0.07 -4.50 -6.31
N SER A 42 0.42 -5.67 -6.82
CA SER A 42 0.38 -6.95 -6.12
C SER A 42 1.36 -7.94 -6.75
N ARG A 43 1.69 -9.04 -6.05
CA ARG A 43 2.69 -10.01 -6.52
C ARG A 43 2.27 -10.83 -7.73
N LYS A 44 0.96 -11.08 -7.90
CA LYS A 44 0.41 -11.89 -8.99
C LYS A 44 -0.01 -10.95 -10.12
N ALA A 45 0.76 -10.96 -11.21
CA ALA A 45 0.55 -10.07 -12.35
C ALA A 45 -0.83 -10.28 -12.98
N ASP A 46 -1.18 -11.53 -13.27
CA ASP A 46 -2.46 -11.93 -13.86
C ASP A 46 -3.66 -11.41 -13.06
N VAL A 47 -3.62 -11.55 -11.74
CA VAL A 47 -4.70 -11.07 -10.85
C VAL A 47 -4.72 -9.54 -10.78
N CYS A 48 -3.55 -8.91 -10.78
CA CYS A 48 -3.44 -7.46 -10.72
C CYS A 48 -4.00 -6.81 -11.98
N GLU A 49 -3.64 -7.36 -13.14
CA GLU A 49 -4.09 -6.91 -14.46
C GLU A 49 -5.60 -7.09 -14.64
N ALA A 50 -6.14 -8.27 -14.28
CA ALA A 50 -7.57 -8.53 -14.35
C ALA A 50 -8.39 -7.56 -13.48
N VAL A 51 -7.88 -7.21 -12.29
CA VAL A 51 -8.55 -6.24 -11.41
C VAL A 51 -8.44 -4.82 -11.97
N ALA A 52 -7.31 -4.44 -12.57
CA ALA A 52 -7.18 -3.14 -13.20
C ALA A 52 -8.16 -2.99 -14.37
N GLU A 53 -8.31 -4.03 -15.20
CA GLU A 53 -9.30 -4.07 -16.29
C GLU A 53 -10.74 -3.93 -15.75
N GLU A 54 -11.08 -4.68 -14.69
CA GLU A 54 -12.40 -4.61 -14.03
C GLU A 54 -12.71 -3.19 -13.52
N LEU A 55 -11.72 -2.50 -12.95
CA LEU A 55 -11.89 -1.17 -12.37
C LEU A 55 -11.90 -0.05 -13.43
N GLY A 56 -11.52 -0.37 -14.67
CA GLY A 56 -11.64 0.53 -15.82
C GLY A 56 -10.39 1.40 -16.08
N PRO A 57 -10.49 2.35 -17.03
CA PRO A 57 -9.33 3.02 -17.65
C PRO A 57 -8.51 3.89 -16.68
N ASN A 58 -9.07 4.25 -15.54
CA ASN A 58 -8.35 5.02 -14.51
C ASN A 58 -7.59 4.11 -13.53
N CYS A 59 -7.59 2.79 -13.73
CA CYS A 59 -6.82 1.83 -12.94
C CYS A 59 -5.73 1.19 -13.79
N ILE A 60 -4.50 1.26 -13.33
CA ILE A 60 -3.33 0.69 -14.00
C ILE A 60 -2.67 -0.35 -13.08
N ALA A 61 -2.41 -1.54 -13.62
CA ALA A 61 -1.66 -2.57 -12.91
C ALA A 61 -0.16 -2.32 -13.01
N VAL A 62 0.52 -2.36 -11.86
CA VAL A 62 2.00 -2.32 -11.74
C VAL A 62 2.43 -3.47 -10.81
N PRO A 63 2.38 -4.72 -11.30
CA PRO A 63 2.62 -5.90 -10.48
C PRO A 63 4.06 -5.94 -9.99
N GLN A 64 4.22 -6.09 -8.66
CA GLN A 64 5.54 -6.18 -8.03
C GLN A 64 5.45 -6.88 -6.67
N ASP A 65 6.46 -7.69 -6.33
CA ASP A 65 6.68 -8.18 -4.96
C ASP A 65 7.52 -7.18 -4.19
N ILE A 66 6.93 -6.53 -3.21
CA ILE A 66 7.57 -5.52 -2.37
C ILE A 66 8.06 -6.06 -1.02
N SER A 67 8.11 -7.38 -0.83
CA SER A 67 8.66 -7.99 0.39
C SER A 67 10.17 -7.81 0.56
N SER A 68 10.86 -7.30 -0.47
CA SER A 68 12.29 -6.97 -0.45
C SER A 68 12.53 -5.50 -0.78
N VAL A 69 13.69 -5.00 -0.37
CA VAL A 69 14.12 -3.62 -0.69
C VAL A 69 14.25 -3.42 -2.20
N ASP A 70 14.76 -4.42 -2.91
CA ASP A 70 14.91 -4.34 -4.37
C ASP A 70 13.54 -4.33 -5.08
N GLY A 71 12.56 -5.07 -4.56
CA GLY A 71 11.19 -5.02 -5.04
C GLY A 71 10.54 -3.65 -4.82
N CYS A 72 10.79 -3.00 -3.67
CA CYS A 72 10.33 -1.63 -3.42
C CYS A 72 10.95 -0.63 -4.40
N LYS A 73 12.26 -0.74 -4.67
CA LYS A 73 12.96 0.10 -5.66
C LYS A 73 12.45 -0.15 -7.08
N ALA A 74 12.22 -1.40 -7.45
CA ALA A 74 11.68 -1.76 -8.76
C ALA A 74 10.28 -1.15 -8.97
N LEU A 75 9.39 -1.22 -7.97
CA LEU A 75 8.08 -0.59 -8.05
C LEU A 75 8.20 0.93 -8.21
N ALA A 76 9.08 1.58 -7.47
CA ALA A 76 9.31 3.01 -7.60
C ALA A 76 9.87 3.38 -8.99
N ALA A 77 10.76 2.58 -9.56
CA ALA A 77 11.27 2.77 -10.92
C ALA A 77 10.15 2.63 -11.97
N THR A 78 9.30 1.61 -11.86
CA THR A 78 8.12 1.46 -12.73
C THR A 78 7.19 2.67 -12.62
N MET A 79 6.95 3.18 -11.42
CA MET A 79 6.14 4.39 -11.25
C MET A 79 6.76 5.61 -11.95
N ALA A 80 8.10 5.73 -11.95
CA ALA A 80 8.81 6.81 -12.64
C ALA A 80 8.67 6.78 -14.16
N GLU A 81 8.42 5.61 -14.75
CA GLU A 81 8.16 5.47 -16.19
C GLU A 81 6.76 5.96 -16.57
N HIS A 82 5.83 5.94 -15.61
CA HIS A 82 4.43 6.30 -15.83
C HIS A 82 4.09 7.73 -15.41
N GLU A 83 4.67 8.22 -14.32
CA GLU A 83 4.30 9.48 -13.67
C GLU A 83 5.51 10.27 -13.19
N SER A 84 5.46 11.57 -13.37
CA SER A 84 6.47 12.49 -12.82
C SER A 84 6.32 12.73 -11.33
N GLY A 85 5.11 12.54 -10.77
CA GLY A 85 4.79 12.71 -9.35
C GLY A 85 3.63 11.83 -8.92
N VAL A 86 3.56 11.57 -7.62
CA VAL A 86 2.48 10.78 -6.99
C VAL A 86 1.91 11.57 -5.83
N ASP A 87 0.59 11.75 -5.82
CA ASP A 87 -0.11 12.50 -4.77
C ASP A 87 -0.40 11.65 -3.54
N ILE A 88 -0.72 10.35 -3.74
CA ILE A 88 -1.16 9.47 -2.68
C ILE A 88 -0.45 8.12 -2.76
N LEU A 89 0.25 7.74 -1.70
CA LEU A 89 0.80 6.41 -1.51
C LEU A 89 0.02 5.70 -0.40
N VAL A 90 -0.61 4.56 -0.73
CA VAL A 90 -1.29 3.70 0.24
C VAL A 90 -0.49 2.41 0.44
N ASN A 91 0.18 2.32 1.58
CA ASN A 91 0.86 1.12 2.05
C ASN A 91 -0.17 0.18 2.69
N ASN A 92 -0.85 -0.62 1.86
CA ASN A 92 -1.89 -1.55 2.29
C ASN A 92 -1.46 -3.02 2.18
N ALA A 93 -0.48 -3.35 1.35
CA ALA A 93 -0.01 -4.73 1.25
C ALA A 93 0.40 -5.28 2.63
N GLY A 94 -0.03 -6.49 2.92
CA GLY A 94 0.26 -7.11 4.21
C GLY A 94 0.01 -8.61 4.21
N ALA A 95 0.61 -9.27 5.18
CA ALA A 95 0.44 -10.69 5.47
C ALA A 95 0.20 -10.91 6.97
N ALA A 96 -0.38 -12.04 7.29
CA ALA A 96 -0.46 -12.57 8.64
C ALA A 96 0.09 -14.00 8.64
N TRP A 97 0.53 -14.46 9.81
CA TRP A 97 0.92 -15.83 10.08
C TRP A 97 0.41 -16.20 11.46
N GLY A 98 -0.29 -17.33 11.55
CA GLY A 98 -0.77 -17.91 12.81
C GLY A 98 -0.13 -19.27 13.04
N GLU A 99 0.48 -19.47 14.19
CA GLU A 99 1.09 -20.72 14.63
C GLU A 99 1.26 -20.67 16.14
N SER A 100 1.31 -21.84 16.82
CA SER A 100 1.51 -21.90 18.26
C SER A 100 2.88 -21.31 18.65
N PHE A 101 2.96 -20.79 19.87
CA PHE A 101 4.18 -20.15 20.35
C PHE A 101 5.40 -21.07 20.29
N GLU A 102 5.21 -22.34 20.68
CA GLU A 102 6.28 -23.33 20.75
C GLU A 102 6.85 -23.71 19.37
N THR A 103 6.04 -23.59 18.31
CA THR A 103 6.41 -24.03 16.95
C THR A 103 6.47 -22.90 15.95
N PHE A 104 6.36 -21.63 16.41
CA PHE A 104 6.29 -20.47 15.51
C PHE A 104 7.58 -20.36 14.69
N PRO A 105 7.50 -20.50 13.33
CA PRO A 105 8.68 -20.56 12.49
C PRO A 105 9.25 -19.17 12.19
N GLU A 106 10.59 -19.05 12.14
CA GLU A 106 11.29 -17.83 11.73
C GLU A 106 10.79 -17.34 10.36
N ALA A 107 10.59 -18.24 9.40
CA ALA A 107 10.06 -17.88 8.07
C ALA A 107 8.67 -17.22 8.10
N GLY A 108 7.82 -17.59 9.06
CA GLY A 108 6.53 -16.96 9.30
C GLY A 108 6.68 -15.55 9.88
N TRP A 109 7.66 -15.38 10.77
CA TRP A 109 8.03 -14.08 11.32
C TRP A 109 8.56 -13.15 10.23
N ASP A 110 9.57 -13.56 9.51
CA ASP A 110 10.22 -12.77 8.46
C ASP A 110 9.25 -12.36 7.36
N LYS A 111 8.42 -13.30 6.89
CA LYS A 111 7.40 -13.01 5.88
C LYS A 111 6.47 -11.86 6.28
N VAL A 112 6.08 -11.82 7.55
CA VAL A 112 5.18 -10.78 8.06
C VAL A 112 5.93 -9.47 8.26
N MET A 113 7.11 -9.50 8.88
CA MET A 113 7.90 -8.30 9.15
C MET A 113 8.42 -7.66 7.87
N ASP A 114 8.88 -8.45 6.92
CA ASP A 114 9.36 -7.94 5.63
C ASP A 114 8.24 -7.22 4.86
N LEU A 115 7.03 -7.83 4.79
CA LEU A 115 5.95 -7.23 4.03
C LEU A 115 5.21 -6.13 4.80
N ASN A 116 5.00 -6.26 6.12
CA ASN A 116 4.16 -5.32 6.87
C ASN A 116 4.92 -4.10 7.40
N VAL A 117 6.24 -4.19 7.59
CA VAL A 117 7.06 -3.13 8.21
C VAL A 117 8.13 -2.65 7.26
N LYS A 118 9.03 -3.55 6.85
CA LYS A 118 10.19 -3.22 6.01
C LYS A 118 9.76 -2.62 4.68
N SER A 119 8.74 -3.20 4.04
CA SER A 119 8.24 -2.70 2.77
C SER A 119 7.70 -1.27 2.88
N ILE A 120 6.97 -0.95 3.96
CA ILE A 120 6.40 0.39 4.19
C ILE A 120 7.51 1.43 4.22
N PHE A 121 8.57 1.17 5.01
CA PHE A 121 9.69 2.10 5.13
C PHE A 121 10.43 2.26 3.78
N PHE A 122 10.87 1.18 3.18
CA PHE A 122 11.71 1.23 1.98
C PHE A 122 10.95 1.64 0.73
N LEU A 123 9.66 1.31 0.60
CA LEU A 123 8.86 1.81 -0.50
C LEU A 123 8.61 3.32 -0.36
N THR A 124 8.26 3.78 0.84
CA THR A 124 8.09 5.23 1.09
C THR A 124 9.39 5.98 0.82
N GLN A 125 10.54 5.42 1.24
CA GLN A 125 11.86 5.99 0.95
C GLN A 125 12.13 6.03 -0.57
N ALA A 126 11.88 4.94 -1.30
CA ALA A 126 12.08 4.88 -2.74
C ALA A 126 11.14 5.84 -3.51
N MET A 127 9.91 6.00 -3.03
CA MET A 127 8.90 6.91 -3.59
C MET A 127 9.05 8.38 -3.17
N HIS A 128 9.99 8.70 -2.26
CA HIS A 128 10.09 10.04 -1.66
C HIS A 128 10.25 11.15 -2.72
N GLY A 129 11.06 10.92 -3.75
CA GLY A 129 11.22 11.87 -4.86
C GLY A 129 9.91 12.14 -5.62
N HIS A 130 9.13 11.09 -5.90
CA HIS A 130 7.84 11.17 -6.59
C HIS A 130 6.78 11.85 -5.73
N LEU A 131 6.76 11.56 -4.43
CA LEU A 131 5.86 12.21 -3.48
C LEU A 131 6.16 13.71 -3.37
N LYS A 132 7.44 14.09 -3.37
CA LYS A 132 7.82 15.51 -3.42
C LYS A 132 7.42 16.18 -4.71
N ALA A 133 7.55 15.49 -5.84
CA ALA A 133 7.18 16.04 -7.15
C ALA A 133 5.65 16.19 -7.33
N GLY A 134 4.85 15.32 -6.70
CA GLY A 134 3.37 15.45 -6.67
C GLY A 134 2.85 16.49 -5.67
N ALA A 135 3.70 16.98 -4.75
CA ALA A 135 3.29 17.88 -3.69
C ALA A 135 3.39 19.36 -4.09
N SER A 136 2.50 20.17 -3.53
CA SER A 136 2.62 21.62 -3.46
C SER A 136 2.32 22.12 -2.03
N ASP A 137 2.60 23.40 -1.74
CA ASP A 137 2.30 24.00 -0.44
C ASP A 137 0.80 23.94 -0.10
N GLU A 138 -0.06 24.07 -1.11
CA GLU A 138 -1.52 24.03 -0.95
C GLU A 138 -2.05 22.58 -0.93
N GLN A 139 -1.33 21.65 -1.55
CA GLN A 139 -1.77 20.26 -1.75
C GLN A 139 -0.61 19.28 -1.52
N PRO A 140 -0.23 19.03 -0.27
CA PRO A 140 0.84 18.09 0.06
C PRO A 140 0.44 16.66 -0.31
N SER A 141 1.41 15.86 -0.78
CA SER A 141 1.20 14.43 -1.00
C SER A 141 0.92 13.70 0.32
N LYS A 142 0.18 12.61 0.24
CA LYS A 142 -0.25 11.82 1.40
C LYS A 142 0.38 10.43 1.38
N VAL A 143 0.92 10.01 2.52
CA VAL A 143 1.31 8.62 2.76
C VAL A 143 0.35 8.03 3.79
N ILE A 144 -0.34 6.96 3.41
CA ILE A 144 -1.34 6.30 4.24
C ILE A 144 -0.87 4.88 4.52
N ASN A 145 -0.63 4.55 5.79
CA ASN A 145 -0.22 3.24 6.22
C ASN A 145 -1.41 2.50 6.85
N ILE A 146 -1.74 1.31 6.33
CA ILE A 146 -2.85 0.50 6.86
C ILE A 146 -2.36 -0.30 8.07
N ALA A 147 -2.63 0.24 9.25
CA ALA A 147 -2.37 -0.41 10.53
C ALA A 147 -3.47 -1.45 10.90
N SER A 148 -3.61 -1.75 12.17
CA SER A 148 -4.66 -2.63 12.71
C SER A 148 -4.91 -2.29 14.17
N ILE A 149 -6.10 -2.60 14.67
CA ILE A 149 -6.41 -2.60 16.10
C ILE A 149 -5.48 -3.56 16.88
N ASP A 150 -4.97 -4.61 16.22
CA ASP A 150 -4.03 -5.56 16.77
C ASP A 150 -2.65 -4.96 17.07
N GLY A 151 -2.36 -3.76 16.57
CA GLY A 151 -1.19 -2.99 16.97
C GLY A 151 -1.38 -2.18 18.25
N LEU A 152 -2.62 -2.03 18.72
CA LEU A 152 -2.97 -1.27 19.92
C LEU A 152 -3.31 -2.14 21.13
N ARG A 153 -3.78 -3.37 20.89
CA ARG A 153 -4.19 -4.30 21.92
C ARG A 153 -3.84 -5.73 21.55
N LEU A 154 -3.65 -6.56 22.56
CA LEU A 154 -3.49 -8.00 22.40
C LEU A 154 -4.80 -8.60 21.90
N ASN A 155 -4.71 -9.49 20.91
CA ASN A 155 -5.78 -10.39 20.52
C ASN A 155 -5.49 -11.82 21.03
N PRO A 156 -6.51 -12.70 21.16
CA PRO A 156 -6.31 -14.05 21.66
C PRO A 156 -5.72 -15.02 20.62
N TRP A 157 -5.44 -14.54 19.41
CA TRP A 157 -4.95 -15.41 18.34
C TRP A 157 -3.42 -15.45 18.32
N GLU A 158 -2.89 -16.59 17.93
CA GLU A 158 -1.45 -16.86 17.88
C GLU A 158 -0.79 -16.22 16.63
N THR A 159 -1.02 -14.91 16.43
CA THR A 159 -0.52 -14.12 15.31
C THR A 159 0.56 -13.12 15.76
N TYR A 160 1.56 -13.64 16.48
CA TYR A 160 2.58 -12.82 17.17
C TYR A 160 3.30 -11.81 16.28
N SER A 161 3.81 -12.27 15.13
CA SER A 161 4.49 -11.40 14.17
C SER A 161 3.55 -10.33 13.57
N TYR A 162 2.27 -10.68 13.35
CA TYR A 162 1.29 -9.72 12.83
C TYR A 162 1.02 -8.59 13.84
N GLN A 163 0.74 -8.93 15.10
CA GLN A 163 0.51 -7.94 16.15
C GLN A 163 1.73 -7.03 16.32
N ALA A 164 2.94 -7.60 16.42
CA ALA A 164 4.18 -6.85 16.49
C ALA A 164 4.38 -5.93 15.27
N SER A 165 4.10 -6.44 14.06
CA SER A 165 4.21 -5.64 12.83
C SER A 165 3.25 -4.46 12.81
N LYS A 166 2.00 -4.64 13.28
CA LYS A 166 0.99 -3.56 13.28
C LYS A 166 1.25 -2.51 14.36
N ALA A 167 1.84 -2.89 15.48
CA ALA A 167 2.37 -1.93 16.47
C ALA A 167 3.53 -1.11 15.89
N ALA A 168 4.44 -1.77 15.17
CA ALA A 168 5.53 -1.08 14.47
C ALA A 168 5.00 -0.09 13.41
N VAL A 169 3.98 -0.45 12.64
CA VAL A 169 3.36 0.46 11.64
C VAL A 169 2.79 1.71 12.30
N ILE A 170 2.10 1.56 13.44
CA ILE A 170 1.54 2.71 14.18
C ILE A 170 2.67 3.64 14.64
N ASN A 171 3.77 3.10 15.12
CA ASN A 171 4.90 3.90 15.60
C ASN A 171 5.71 4.53 14.45
N LEU A 172 5.71 3.90 13.27
CA LEU A 172 6.41 4.36 12.08
C LEU A 172 5.67 5.52 11.38
N THR A 173 4.35 5.66 11.61
CA THR A 173 3.49 6.67 10.99
C THR A 173 3.56 8.01 11.73
#